data_e96ba33193d93944e61c7c1e92bedafc
#
_entry.id   e96ba33193d93944e61c7c1e92bedafc
#
_cell.length_a   1.000
_cell.length_b   1.000
_cell.length_c   1.000
_cell.angle_alpha   90.00
_cell.angle_beta   90.00
_cell.angle_gamma   90.00
#
_symmetry.space_group_name_H-M   'P 1'
#
loop_
_entity.id
_entity.type
_entity.pdbx_description
1 polymer ?
#
loop_
_entity_poly.entity_id
_entity_poly.type
_entity_poly.pdbx_seq_one_letter_code
_entity_poly.pdbx_strand_id
1 'polypeptide(L)' 'METIRITCIDNERVKEAEILSKTDKHIKVAIKNTTMTIELHRSDLNKPYVGYKAGLEFQYED' A
#
# COMPACT_ATOMS: atom_id res chain seq x y z
N MET A 1 10.43 0.55 12.16
CA MET A 1 9.78 0.86 10.87
C MET A 1 8.32 1.20 11.11
N GLU A 2 7.80 2.07 10.27
CA GLU A 2 6.42 2.50 10.40
C GLU A 2 5.48 1.45 9.83
N THR A 3 4.43 1.12 10.58
CA THR A 3 3.41 0.17 10.16
C THR A 3 2.17 0.95 9.76
N ILE A 4 1.60 0.60 8.63
CA ILE A 4 0.37 1.23 8.12
C ILE A 4 -0.65 0.15 7.81
N ARG A 5 -1.88 0.58 7.57
CA ARG A 5 -2.95 -0.31 7.12
C ARG A 5 -3.30 0.05 5.69
N ILE A 6 -3.24 -0.95 4.82
CA ILE A 6 -3.66 -0.79 3.44
C ILE A 6 -4.94 -1.58 3.22
N THR A 7 -5.78 -1.07 2.33
CA THR A 7 -7.08 -1.69 2.04
C THR A 7 -7.03 -2.36 0.70
N CYS A 8 -7.44 -3.63 0.65
CA CYS A 8 -7.65 -4.32 -0.61
C CYS A 8 -9.05 -3.97 -1.10
N ILE A 9 -9.13 -3.23 -2.20
CA ILE A 9 -10.40 -2.72 -2.71
C ILE A 9 -11.30 -3.85 -3.20
N ASP A 10 -10.71 -4.89 -3.79
CA ASP A 10 -11.48 -5.97 -4.39
C ASP A 10 -12.30 -6.79 -3.39
N ASN A 11 -11.79 -6.93 -2.16
CA ASN A 11 -12.49 -7.71 -1.15
C ASN A 11 -12.75 -6.93 0.14
N GLU A 12 -12.45 -5.65 0.14
CA GLU A 12 -12.66 -4.73 1.26
C GLU A 12 -11.93 -5.18 2.55
N ARG A 13 -10.81 -5.86 2.41
CA ARG A 13 -10.02 -6.31 3.55
C ARG A 13 -8.87 -5.36 3.82
N VAL A 14 -8.59 -5.17 5.11
CA VAL A 14 -7.48 -4.33 5.55
C VAL A 14 -6.32 -5.24 5.95
N LYS A 15 -5.11 -4.88 5.52
CA LYS A 15 -3.90 -5.62 5.88
C LYS A 15 -2.89 -4.67 6.49
N GLU A 16 -2.15 -5.17 7.48
CA GLU A 16 -1.05 -4.40 8.04
C GLU A 16 0.20 -4.58 7.20
N ALA A 17 0.93 -3.48 7.00
CA ALA A 17 2.13 -3.50 6.19
C ALA A 17 3.17 -2.56 6.79
N GLU A 18 4.44 -2.87 6.57
CA GLU A 18 5.54 -2.02 7.00
C GLU A 18 6.05 -1.21 5.83
N ILE A 19 6.30 0.08 6.07
CA ILE A 19 6.83 0.96 5.03
C ILE A 19 8.32 0.66 4.88
N LEU A 20 8.73 0.28 3.67
CA LEU A 20 10.12 0.06 3.33
C LEU A 20 10.76 1.32 2.75
N SER A 21 9.97 2.10 2.02
CA SER A 21 10.43 3.30 1.34
C SER A 21 9.22 4.18 1.07
N LYS A 22 9.39 5.49 1.20
CA LYS A 22 8.28 6.43 0.98
C LYS A 22 8.77 7.73 0.38
N THR A 23 8.08 8.17 -0.68
CA THR A 23 8.24 9.51 -1.26
C THR A 23 6.87 10.15 -1.32
N ASP A 24 6.80 11.40 -1.82
CA ASP A 24 5.53 12.11 -1.92
C ASP A 24 4.50 11.40 -2.78
N LYS A 25 4.95 10.66 -3.79
CA LYS A 25 4.05 10.04 -4.77
C LYS A 25 4.23 8.53 -4.90
N HIS A 26 5.10 7.95 -4.11
CA HIS A 26 5.40 6.53 -4.20
C HIS A 26 5.71 5.96 -2.82
N ILE A 27 5.19 4.76 -2.55
CA ILE A 27 5.45 4.08 -1.29
C ILE A 27 5.63 2.59 -1.57
N LYS A 28 6.62 1.99 -0.92
CA LYS A 28 6.85 0.56 -1.02
C LYS A 28 6.64 -0.05 0.36
N VAL A 29 5.82 -1.08 0.44
CA VAL A 29 5.47 -1.70 1.71
C VAL A 29 5.65 -3.21 1.64
N ALA A 30 5.89 -3.81 2.80
CA ALA A 30 5.92 -5.26 2.96
C ALA A 30 4.72 -5.68 3.79
N ILE A 31 3.95 -6.62 3.29
CA ILE A 31 2.78 -7.13 4.02
C ILE A 31 3.26 -7.96 5.20
N LYS A 32 2.73 -7.67 6.38
CA LYS A 32 3.11 -8.38 7.61
C LYS A 32 2.81 -9.86 7.51
N ASN A 33 3.69 -10.67 8.08
CA ASN A 33 3.58 -12.12 8.12
C ASN A 33 3.64 -12.80 6.76
N THR A 34 4.14 -12.08 5.75
CA THR A 34 4.35 -12.64 4.42
C THR A 34 5.68 -12.12 3.87
N THR A 35 6.10 -12.67 2.73
CA THR A 35 7.26 -12.14 1.99
C THR A 35 6.81 -11.22 0.86
N MET A 36 5.52 -10.89 0.79
CA MET A 36 4.98 -10.08 -0.28
C MET A 36 5.28 -8.60 -0.08
N THR A 37 5.76 -7.94 -1.14
CA THR A 37 5.93 -6.49 -1.15
C THR A 37 5.01 -5.89 -2.20
N ILE A 38 4.54 -4.68 -1.92
CA ILE A 38 3.63 -3.98 -2.83
C ILE A 38 4.13 -2.56 -3.01
N GLU A 39 4.11 -2.08 -4.25
CA GLU A 39 4.43 -0.70 -4.55
C GLU A 39 3.14 0.04 -4.84
N LEU A 40 2.95 1.13 -4.12
CA LEU A 40 1.78 2.00 -4.26
C LEU A 40 2.24 3.35 -4.78
N HIS A 41 1.42 3.99 -5.59
CA HIS A 41 1.77 5.30 -6.13
C HIS A 41 0.52 6.17 -6.23
N ARG A 42 0.73 7.47 -6.32
CA ARG A 42 -0.35 8.43 -6.53
C ARG A 42 0.13 9.51 -7.48
N SER A 43 -0.81 10.05 -8.29
CA SER A 43 -0.49 11.10 -9.25
C SER A 43 -0.50 12.49 -8.61
N ASP A 44 -1.12 12.64 -7.45
CA ASP A 44 -1.33 13.93 -6.79
C ASP A 44 -1.28 13.74 -5.29
N LEU A 45 -0.79 14.75 -4.56
CA LEU A 45 -0.69 14.70 -3.10
C LEU A 45 -2.06 14.61 -2.43
N ASN A 46 -3.12 15.01 -3.12
CA ASN A 46 -4.49 14.94 -2.60
C ASN A 46 -5.18 13.62 -2.87
N LYS A 47 -4.51 12.69 -3.55
CA LYS A 47 -5.09 11.39 -3.88
C LYS A 47 -4.48 10.29 -3.03
N PRO A 48 -5.21 9.20 -2.79
CA PRO A 48 -4.64 8.07 -2.07
C PRO A 48 -3.60 7.34 -2.93
N TYR A 49 -2.70 6.65 -2.25
CA TYR A 49 -1.76 5.75 -2.92
C TYR A 49 -2.53 4.52 -3.40
N VAL A 50 -2.24 4.06 -4.61
CA VAL A 50 -2.88 2.90 -5.21
C VAL A 50 -1.82 1.99 -5.80
N GLY A 51 -2.00 0.70 -5.64
CA GLY A 51 -1.10 -0.29 -6.22
C GLY A 51 -1.81 -1.59 -6.52
N TYR A 52 -1.20 -2.40 -7.37
CA TYR A 52 -1.76 -3.69 -7.79
C TYR A 52 -0.77 -4.79 -7.50
N LYS A 53 -1.28 -5.92 -7.00
CA LYS A 53 -0.46 -7.10 -6.75
C LYS A 53 -1.34 -8.33 -6.83
N ALA A 54 -0.89 -9.33 -7.58
CA ALA A 54 -1.61 -10.60 -7.72
C ALA A 54 -3.05 -10.40 -8.18
N GLY A 55 -3.29 -9.43 -9.07
CA GLY A 55 -4.62 -9.14 -9.59
C GLY A 55 -5.53 -8.39 -8.65
N LEU A 56 -5.01 -7.95 -7.50
CA LEU A 56 -5.79 -7.20 -6.51
C LEU A 56 -5.32 -5.76 -6.44
N GLU A 57 -6.26 -4.86 -6.22
CA GLU A 57 -5.98 -3.44 -6.05
C GLU A 57 -5.89 -3.10 -4.56
N PHE A 58 -4.83 -2.38 -4.19
CA PHE A 58 -4.62 -1.93 -2.81
C PHE A 58 -4.58 -0.41 -2.77
N GLN A 59 -5.06 0.15 -1.67
CA GLN A 59 -5.13 1.59 -1.49
C GLN A 59 -4.70 1.98 -0.09
N TYR A 60 -4.01 3.13 0.01
CA TYR A 60 -3.58 3.68 1.28
C TYR A 60 -3.74 5.20 1.26
N GLU A 61 -4.39 5.74 2.31
CA GLU A 61 -4.49 7.18 2.52
C GLU A 61 -3.73 7.55 3.79
N ASP A 62 -2.85 8.55 3.67
CA ASP A 62 -2.15 9.10 4.83
C ASP A 62 -2.87 10.30 5.43
#